data_5965e9e9a94118d8b299d20ad859d2a5
#
_entry.id   5965e9e9a94118d8b299d20ad859d2a5
#
_cell.length_a   1.000
_cell.length_b   1.000
_cell.length_c   1.000
_cell.angle_alpha   90.00
_cell.angle_beta   90.00
_cell.angle_gamma   90.00
#
_symmetry.space_group_name_H-M   'P 1'
#
loop_
_entity.id
_entity.type
_entity.pdbx_description
1 polymer ?
#
loop_
_entity_poly.entity_id
_entity_poly.type
_entity_poly.pdbx_seq_one_letter_code
_entity_poly.pdbx_strand_id
1 'polypeptide(L)'
;FANVKTALEHHVSPVVGTTGLTDAQKADIAKLAEANDTPAFIAPNFAIGAVLMMVMCKQAAKYMPDVEIIELHHDKKLDAPSGTAVQTAAMIAEVRKAHMQGHPDEKEKLAGARGADYEGMRIHSVRLPGYVAHQEVIFGGLGQTLTIRHDSMNRESFMPGVVRSEER
;
A
#
# COMPACT_ATOMS: atom_id res chain seq x y z
N PHE A 1 4.94 -17.56 -7.47
CA PHE A 1 6.34 -17.84 -7.11
C PHE A 1 7.01 -18.73 -8.15
N ALA A 2 6.40 -19.89 -8.54
CA ALA A 2 6.98 -20.84 -9.51
C ALA A 2 7.40 -20.17 -10.83
N ASN A 3 6.50 -19.38 -11.43
CA ASN A 3 6.77 -18.68 -12.70
C ASN A 3 7.97 -17.73 -12.61
N VAL A 4 8.14 -17.07 -11.46
CA VAL A 4 9.29 -16.16 -11.23
C VAL A 4 10.61 -16.96 -11.19
N LYS A 5 10.62 -18.12 -10.53
CA LYS A 5 11.79 -19.01 -10.52
C LYS A 5 12.15 -19.46 -11.92
N THR A 6 11.17 -20.00 -12.66
CA THR A 6 11.38 -20.43 -14.04
C THR A 6 11.93 -19.31 -14.92
N ALA A 7 11.40 -18.08 -14.81
CA ALA A 7 11.91 -16.94 -15.56
C ALA A 7 13.41 -16.69 -15.26
N LEU A 8 13.78 -16.62 -13.98
CA LEU A 8 15.17 -16.40 -13.56
C LEU A 8 16.11 -17.54 -14.00
N GLU A 9 15.66 -18.79 -13.90
CA GLU A 9 16.42 -19.97 -14.37
C GLU A 9 16.68 -19.95 -15.88
N HIS A 10 15.85 -19.25 -16.64
CA HIS A 10 16.00 -19.06 -18.09
C HIS A 10 16.56 -17.68 -18.48
N HIS A 11 17.16 -16.94 -17.51
CA HIS A 11 17.73 -15.62 -17.72
C HIS A 11 16.72 -14.59 -18.29
N VAL A 12 15.45 -14.70 -17.88
CA VAL A 12 14.39 -13.74 -18.20
C VAL A 12 14.09 -12.91 -16.96
N SER A 13 14.25 -11.60 -17.04
CA SER A 13 14.01 -10.67 -15.94
C SER A 13 12.51 -10.55 -15.63
N PRO A 14 12.00 -11.05 -14.49
CA PRO A 14 10.60 -10.97 -14.17
C PRO A 14 10.22 -9.61 -13.59
N VAL A 15 9.09 -9.06 -14.06
CA VAL A 15 8.39 -7.91 -13.45
C VAL A 15 7.13 -8.43 -12.75
N VAL A 16 7.09 -8.32 -11.43
CA VAL A 16 6.07 -8.94 -10.59
C VAL A 16 5.19 -7.89 -9.92
N GLY A 17 3.91 -7.85 -10.33
CA GLY A 17 2.89 -6.93 -9.78
C GLY A 17 1.86 -7.61 -8.88
N THR A 18 2.02 -8.89 -8.57
CA THR A 18 1.09 -9.59 -7.68
C THR A 18 1.47 -9.39 -6.22
N THR A 19 0.47 -9.25 -5.38
CA THR A 19 0.61 -9.31 -3.91
C THR A 19 0.55 -10.77 -3.44
N GLY A 20 1.05 -11.04 -2.22
CA GLY A 20 0.95 -12.39 -1.62
C GLY A 20 2.23 -13.21 -1.67
N LEU A 21 3.35 -12.68 -2.19
CA LEU A 21 4.66 -13.28 -1.96
C LEU A 21 5.06 -13.12 -0.49
N THR A 22 5.42 -14.22 0.16
CA THR A 22 5.97 -14.19 1.53
C THR A 22 7.38 -13.62 1.52
N ASP A 23 7.86 -13.15 2.68
CA ASP A 23 9.22 -12.62 2.80
C ASP A 23 10.29 -13.70 2.53
N ALA A 24 10.02 -14.96 2.88
CA ALA A 24 10.86 -16.10 2.52
C ALA A 24 10.95 -16.26 0.99
N GLN A 25 9.81 -16.18 0.28
CA GLN A 25 9.79 -16.24 -1.18
C GLN A 25 10.52 -15.07 -1.85
N LYS A 26 10.39 -13.87 -1.30
CA LYS A 26 11.14 -12.69 -1.78
C LYS A 26 12.65 -12.89 -1.59
N ALA A 27 13.08 -13.42 -0.43
CA ALA A 27 14.49 -13.72 -0.16
C ALA A 27 15.02 -14.80 -1.13
N ASP A 28 14.23 -15.83 -1.43
CA ASP A 28 14.60 -16.86 -2.42
C ASP A 28 14.72 -16.29 -3.83
N ILE A 29 13.79 -15.39 -4.23
CA ILE A 29 13.86 -14.69 -5.52
C ILE A 29 15.15 -13.85 -5.61
N ALA A 30 15.50 -13.13 -4.55
CA ALA A 30 16.72 -12.33 -4.52
C ALA A 30 17.98 -13.20 -4.72
N LYS A 31 18.09 -14.34 -4.03
CA LYS A 31 19.19 -15.30 -4.20
C LYS A 31 19.27 -15.87 -5.62
N LEU A 32 18.10 -16.22 -6.19
CA LEU A 32 18.04 -16.75 -7.56
C LEU A 32 18.42 -15.69 -8.60
N ALA A 33 17.98 -14.45 -8.41
CA ALA A 33 18.34 -13.32 -9.26
C ALA A 33 19.85 -13.09 -9.28
N GLU A 34 20.48 -13.11 -8.10
CA GLU A 34 21.93 -13.00 -7.95
C GLU A 34 22.67 -14.19 -8.60
N ALA A 35 22.24 -15.43 -8.31
CA ALA A 35 22.87 -16.64 -8.82
C ALA A 35 22.82 -16.76 -10.35
N ASN A 36 21.80 -16.20 -11.00
CA ASN A 36 21.63 -16.24 -12.46
C ASN A 36 22.04 -14.91 -13.15
N ASP A 37 22.59 -13.95 -12.42
CA ASP A 37 22.90 -12.60 -12.93
C ASP A 37 21.72 -12.00 -13.72
N THR A 38 20.52 -12.16 -13.18
CA THR A 38 19.26 -11.77 -13.83
C THR A 38 18.40 -10.96 -12.88
N PRO A 39 18.19 -9.66 -13.11
CA PRO A 39 17.44 -8.81 -12.18
C PRO A 39 15.97 -9.22 -12.14
N ALA A 40 15.36 -9.11 -10.95
CA ALA A 40 13.92 -9.26 -10.74
C ALA A 40 13.35 -7.98 -10.14
N PHE A 41 12.23 -7.51 -10.66
CA PHE A 41 11.54 -6.35 -10.12
C PHE A 41 10.19 -6.77 -9.50
N ILE A 42 10.00 -6.46 -8.22
CA ILE A 42 8.76 -6.76 -7.49
C ILE A 42 8.21 -5.44 -6.94
N ALA A 43 7.01 -5.05 -7.36
CA ALA A 43 6.34 -3.87 -6.86
C ALA A 43 4.91 -4.20 -6.40
N PRO A 44 4.50 -3.73 -5.20
CA PRO A 44 3.15 -3.98 -4.69
C PRO A 44 2.09 -3.16 -5.45
N ASN A 45 2.50 -2.12 -6.16
CA ASN A 45 1.62 -1.26 -6.93
C ASN A 45 2.38 -0.59 -8.09
N PHE A 46 1.81 -0.60 -9.27
CA PHE A 46 2.34 0.06 -10.47
C PHE A 46 1.60 1.37 -10.83
N ALA A 47 0.55 1.75 -10.09
CA ALA A 47 -0.08 3.06 -10.28
C ALA A 47 0.84 4.15 -9.74
N ILE A 48 1.43 4.94 -10.63
CA ILE A 48 2.38 6.01 -10.28
C ILE A 48 1.76 6.98 -9.27
N GLY A 49 0.49 7.34 -9.45
CA GLY A 49 -0.23 8.21 -8.52
C GLY A 49 -0.36 7.61 -7.11
N ALA A 50 -0.56 6.29 -6.99
CA ALA A 50 -0.57 5.62 -5.67
C ALA A 50 0.80 5.65 -5.01
N VAL A 51 1.88 5.43 -5.77
CA VAL A 51 3.25 5.54 -5.24
C VAL A 51 3.55 6.96 -4.77
N LEU A 52 3.20 7.98 -5.57
CA LEU A 52 3.34 9.38 -5.19
C LEU A 52 2.54 9.71 -3.92
N MET A 53 1.29 9.25 -3.83
CA MET A 53 0.46 9.41 -2.62
C MET A 53 1.19 8.85 -1.40
N MET A 54 1.71 7.62 -1.45
CA MET A 54 2.44 7.00 -0.34
C MET A 54 3.66 7.83 0.08
N VAL A 55 4.47 8.29 -0.89
CA VAL A 55 5.66 9.13 -0.64
C VAL A 55 5.27 10.46 0.00
N MET A 56 4.23 11.13 -0.52
CA MET A 56 3.73 12.39 0.03
C MET A 56 3.17 12.21 1.44
N CYS A 57 2.44 11.12 1.71
CA CYS A 57 1.93 10.78 3.03
C CYS A 57 3.07 10.57 4.04
N LYS A 58 4.15 9.86 3.66
CA LYS A 58 5.34 9.73 4.49
C LYS A 58 5.95 11.10 4.85
N GLN A 59 5.98 12.05 3.90
CA GLN A 59 6.50 13.39 4.19
C GLN A 59 5.55 14.18 5.11
N ALA A 60 4.24 14.14 4.86
CA ALA A 60 3.23 14.82 5.67
C ALA A 60 3.25 14.34 7.13
N ALA A 61 3.41 13.05 7.36
CA ALA A 61 3.41 12.43 8.70
C ALA A 61 4.49 12.95 9.64
N LYS A 62 5.58 13.52 9.12
CA LYS A 62 6.62 14.17 9.94
C LYS A 62 6.12 15.41 10.68
N TYR A 63 5.09 16.06 10.14
CA TYR A 63 4.55 17.33 10.63
C TYR A 63 3.13 17.20 11.17
N MET A 64 2.38 16.19 10.69
CA MET A 64 0.99 15.93 11.06
C MET A 64 0.85 14.44 11.46
N PRO A 65 1.11 14.12 12.74
CA PRO A 65 1.18 12.72 13.17
C PRO A 65 -0.17 12.04 13.38
N ASP A 66 -1.28 12.77 13.46
CA ASP A 66 -2.64 12.22 13.54
C ASP A 66 -3.14 11.89 12.14
N VAL A 67 -3.41 10.61 11.87
CA VAL A 67 -3.74 10.15 10.52
C VAL A 67 -4.72 8.99 10.52
N GLU A 68 -5.68 9.06 9.61
CA GLU A 68 -6.55 7.91 9.28
C GLU A 68 -6.49 7.61 7.79
N ILE A 69 -6.58 6.34 7.45
CA ILE A 69 -6.53 5.85 6.06
C ILE A 69 -7.88 5.22 5.73
N ILE A 70 -8.46 5.60 4.58
CA ILE A 70 -9.67 5.00 4.04
C ILE A 70 -9.33 4.41 2.68
N GLU A 71 -9.45 3.10 2.53
CA GLU A 71 -9.28 2.42 1.26
C GLU A 71 -10.61 1.90 0.74
N LEU A 72 -10.86 2.05 -0.57
CA LEU A 72 -12.14 1.73 -1.17
C LEU A 72 -11.90 0.85 -2.40
N HIS A 73 -12.50 -0.33 -2.41
CA HIS A 73 -12.38 -1.30 -3.49
C HIS A 73 -13.72 -1.91 -3.84
N HIS A 74 -13.74 -2.62 -4.97
CA HIS A 74 -14.90 -3.39 -5.39
C HIS A 74 -15.26 -4.46 -4.34
N ASP A 75 -16.52 -4.83 -4.32
CA ASP A 75 -17.14 -5.79 -3.39
C ASP A 75 -16.53 -7.22 -3.44
N LYS A 76 -15.85 -7.57 -4.52
CA LYS A 76 -15.21 -8.89 -4.71
C LYS A 76 -13.78 -8.98 -4.20
N LYS A 77 -13.22 -7.91 -3.61
CA LYS A 77 -11.87 -7.93 -3.03
C LYS A 77 -11.91 -8.70 -1.70
N LEU A 78 -11.07 -9.73 -1.59
CA LEU A 78 -11.09 -10.68 -0.46
C LEU A 78 -10.35 -10.18 0.77
N ASP A 79 -9.21 -9.49 0.58
CA ASP A 79 -8.38 -8.96 1.67
C ASP A 79 -8.86 -7.58 2.12
N ALA A 80 -8.76 -7.32 3.41
CA ALA A 80 -8.96 -6.01 4.04
C ALA A 80 -8.07 -5.92 5.30
N PRO A 81 -7.31 -4.82 5.48
CA PRO A 81 -7.10 -3.73 4.54
C PRO A 81 -6.33 -4.15 3.28
N SER A 82 -6.36 -3.31 2.24
CA SER A 82 -5.58 -3.54 1.01
C SER A 82 -4.08 -3.49 1.28
N GLY A 83 -3.29 -4.21 0.47
CA GLY A 83 -1.83 -4.18 0.57
C GLY A 83 -1.24 -2.76 0.46
N THR A 84 -1.83 -1.91 -0.40
CA THR A 84 -1.41 -0.51 -0.52
C THR A 84 -1.69 0.29 0.76
N ALA A 85 -2.83 0.07 1.42
CA ALA A 85 -3.15 0.75 2.68
C ALA A 85 -2.20 0.34 3.81
N VAL A 86 -1.92 -0.96 3.93
CA VAL A 86 -0.94 -1.47 4.91
C VAL A 86 0.46 -0.91 4.63
N GLN A 87 0.90 -0.89 3.35
CA GLN A 87 2.19 -0.32 2.98
C GLN A 87 2.25 1.19 3.27
N THR A 88 1.17 1.93 3.00
CA THR A 88 1.09 3.36 3.34
C THR A 88 1.23 3.57 4.84
N ALA A 89 0.52 2.79 5.66
CA ALA A 89 0.61 2.87 7.10
C ALA A 89 2.03 2.55 7.60
N ALA A 90 2.68 1.52 7.05
CA ALA A 90 4.05 1.17 7.39
C ALA A 90 5.03 2.32 7.07
N MET A 91 4.93 2.93 5.88
CA MET A 91 5.77 4.07 5.49
C MET A 91 5.53 5.31 6.38
N ILE A 92 4.31 5.54 6.82
CA ILE A 92 3.96 6.60 7.77
C ILE A 92 4.58 6.29 9.14
N ALA A 93 4.45 5.06 9.63
CA ALA A 93 4.96 4.62 10.92
C ALA A 93 6.49 4.78 11.05
N GLU A 94 7.24 4.62 9.95
CA GLU A 94 8.70 4.82 9.93
C GLU A 94 9.14 6.23 10.36
N VAL A 95 8.29 7.24 10.17
CA VAL A 95 8.65 8.67 10.39
C VAL A 95 7.75 9.37 11.40
N ARG A 96 6.59 8.79 11.69
CA ARG A 96 5.61 9.32 12.62
C ARG A 96 6.10 9.09 14.05
N LYS A 97 5.93 10.08 14.92
CA LYS A 97 6.08 9.84 16.35
C LYS A 97 4.90 8.95 16.81
N ALA A 98 5.22 7.74 17.26
CA ALA A 98 4.23 6.79 17.73
C ALA A 98 3.42 7.36 18.90
N HIS A 99 2.10 7.37 18.78
CA HIS A 99 1.17 7.73 19.84
C HIS A 99 -0.21 7.16 19.53
N MET A 100 -1.03 6.98 20.54
CA MET A 100 -2.46 6.67 20.38
C MET A 100 -3.20 7.96 20.04
N GLN A 101 -3.86 8.01 18.91
CA GLN A 101 -4.72 9.11 18.53
C GLN A 101 -6.17 8.87 18.97
N GLY A 102 -6.96 9.92 19.12
CA GLY A 102 -8.32 9.86 19.61
C GLY A 102 -8.43 10.16 21.13
N HIS A 103 -9.65 10.08 21.65
CA HIS A 103 -9.91 10.34 23.06
C HIS A 103 -9.60 9.09 23.89
N PRO A 104 -8.92 9.19 25.05
CA PRO A 104 -8.57 8.01 25.87
C PRO A 104 -9.80 7.23 26.38
N ASP A 105 -10.94 7.90 26.54
CA ASP A 105 -12.21 7.28 26.96
C ASP A 105 -13.15 6.97 25.78
N GLU A 106 -12.62 6.88 24.56
CA GLU A 106 -13.40 6.57 23.35
C GLU A 106 -14.12 5.23 23.49
N LYS A 107 -15.38 5.19 23.13
CA LYS A 107 -16.21 3.99 23.18
C LYS A 107 -16.86 3.72 21.83
N GLU A 108 -16.56 2.58 21.26
CA GLU A 108 -17.30 2.09 20.09
C GLU A 108 -18.70 1.63 20.50
N LYS A 109 -19.73 2.25 19.94
CA LYS A 109 -21.14 1.79 20.09
C LYS A 109 -21.41 0.51 19.30
N LEU A 110 -20.68 0.32 18.22
CA LEU A 110 -20.64 -0.88 17.39
C LEU A 110 -19.18 -1.29 17.20
N ALA A 111 -18.87 -2.54 17.48
CA ALA A 111 -17.52 -3.07 17.36
C ALA A 111 -16.96 -2.85 15.93
N GLY A 112 -15.74 -2.33 15.83
CA GLY A 112 -15.08 -2.04 14.57
C GLY A 112 -15.43 -0.68 13.96
N ALA A 113 -16.23 0.16 14.63
CA ALA A 113 -16.60 1.49 14.13
C ALA A 113 -15.39 2.40 13.88
N ARG A 114 -14.28 2.17 14.60
CA ARG A 114 -13.03 2.92 14.45
C ARG A 114 -12.04 2.25 13.51
N GLY A 115 -12.46 1.22 12.76
CA GLY A 115 -11.61 0.51 11.82
C GLY A 115 -10.52 -0.34 12.48
N ALA A 116 -9.55 -0.77 11.69
CA ALA A 116 -8.40 -1.55 12.17
C ALA A 116 -7.32 -0.64 12.76
N ASP A 117 -6.71 -1.08 13.86
CA ASP A 117 -5.55 -0.38 14.44
C ASP A 117 -4.25 -0.82 13.74
N TYR A 118 -3.40 0.13 13.41
CA TYR A 118 -2.05 -0.08 12.94
C TYR A 118 -1.11 0.92 13.65
N GLU A 119 -0.44 0.49 14.70
CA GLU A 119 0.47 1.33 15.49
C GLU A 119 -0.17 2.67 15.94
N GLY A 120 -1.42 2.62 16.40
CA GLY A 120 -2.20 3.78 16.85
C GLY A 120 -2.79 4.63 15.71
N MET A 121 -2.65 4.25 14.46
CA MET A 121 -3.38 4.80 13.30
C MET A 121 -4.61 3.95 13.00
N ARG A 122 -5.61 4.52 12.35
CA ARG A 122 -6.81 3.80 11.94
C ARG A 122 -6.87 3.59 10.44
N ILE A 123 -7.23 2.36 10.04
CA ILE A 123 -7.44 1.99 8.63
C ILE A 123 -8.87 1.52 8.46
N HIS A 124 -9.60 2.12 7.54
CA HIS A 124 -10.98 1.81 7.19
C HIS A 124 -11.04 1.19 5.80
N SER A 125 -11.80 0.11 5.63
CA SER A 125 -11.94 -0.59 4.36
C SER A 125 -13.38 -0.53 3.86
N VAL A 126 -13.60 0.07 2.70
CA VAL A 126 -14.89 0.14 2.03
C VAL A 126 -14.93 -0.87 0.89
N ARG A 127 -16.03 -1.64 0.80
CA ARG A 127 -16.28 -2.65 -0.25
C ARG A 127 -17.65 -2.40 -0.87
N LEU A 128 -17.65 -1.82 -2.09
CA LEU A 128 -18.88 -1.51 -2.81
C LEU A 128 -18.72 -1.77 -4.32
N PRO A 129 -19.81 -2.18 -5.02
CA PRO A 129 -19.83 -2.20 -6.47
C PRO A 129 -19.55 -0.79 -7.02
N GLY A 130 -18.83 -0.72 -8.15
CA GLY A 130 -18.48 0.53 -8.81
C GLY A 130 -17.10 1.08 -8.47
N TYR A 131 -16.52 0.71 -7.33
CA TYR A 131 -15.12 1.03 -7.04
C TYR A 131 -14.14 0.12 -7.78
N VAL A 132 -12.94 0.64 -8.04
CA VAL A 132 -11.80 -0.13 -8.57
C VAL A 132 -10.74 -0.25 -7.51
N ALA A 133 -9.95 0.79 -7.29
CA ALA A 133 -8.94 0.86 -6.25
C ALA A 133 -8.69 2.33 -5.89
N HIS A 134 -9.06 2.71 -4.70
CA HIS A 134 -9.00 4.08 -4.22
C HIS A 134 -8.43 4.12 -2.82
N GLN A 135 -7.72 5.19 -2.49
CA GLN A 135 -7.24 5.41 -1.13
C GLN A 135 -7.18 6.90 -0.83
N GLU A 136 -7.66 7.22 0.37
CA GLU A 136 -7.63 8.55 0.94
C GLU A 136 -6.90 8.49 2.28
N VAL A 137 -5.95 9.39 2.49
CA VAL A 137 -5.19 9.53 3.73
C VAL A 137 -5.45 10.92 4.28
N ILE A 138 -6.03 10.97 5.46
CA ILE A 138 -6.45 12.21 6.12
C ILE A 138 -5.53 12.45 7.31
N PHE A 139 -4.83 13.57 7.30
CA PHE A 139 -4.01 14.06 8.39
C PHE A 139 -4.74 15.15 9.15
N GLY A 140 -4.75 15.06 10.47
CA GLY A 140 -5.32 16.04 11.39
C GLY A 140 -4.25 16.95 12.02
N GLY A 141 -4.61 18.18 12.28
CA GLY A 141 -3.80 19.13 13.02
C GLY A 141 -4.66 20.24 13.63
N LEU A 142 -4.12 21.03 14.52
CA LEU A 142 -4.87 22.09 15.18
C LEU A 142 -5.43 23.08 14.15
N GLY A 143 -6.76 23.12 14.01
CA GLY A 143 -7.48 24.01 13.12
C GLY A 143 -7.35 23.70 11.61
N GLN A 144 -6.81 22.51 11.24
CA GLN A 144 -6.58 22.14 9.85
C GLN A 144 -6.62 20.62 9.63
N THR A 145 -6.92 20.24 8.40
CA THR A 145 -6.73 18.89 7.89
C THR A 145 -5.98 18.93 6.55
N LEU A 146 -5.23 17.88 6.26
CA LEU A 146 -4.66 17.64 4.93
C LEU A 146 -5.15 16.29 4.43
N THR A 147 -5.73 16.24 3.25
CA THR A 147 -6.16 15.01 2.60
C THR A 147 -5.33 14.77 1.34
N ILE A 148 -4.76 13.58 1.23
CA ILE A 148 -4.07 13.13 0.02
C ILE A 148 -4.82 11.90 -0.50
N ARG A 149 -5.30 11.97 -1.75
CA ARG A 149 -6.14 10.94 -2.33
C ARG A 149 -5.63 10.50 -3.69
N HIS A 150 -5.75 9.20 -3.97
CA HIS A 150 -5.52 8.60 -5.27
C HIS A 150 -6.70 7.70 -5.64
N ASP A 151 -7.15 7.84 -6.89
CA ASP A 151 -8.25 7.08 -7.47
C ASP A 151 -7.80 6.39 -8.76
N SER A 152 -7.77 5.05 -8.77
CA SER A 152 -7.69 4.26 -10.00
C SER A 152 -9.08 4.02 -10.54
N MET A 153 -9.41 4.64 -11.67
CA MET A 153 -10.74 4.54 -12.29
C MET A 153 -10.90 3.27 -13.13
N ASN A 154 -9.79 2.72 -13.59
CA ASN A 154 -9.72 1.45 -14.31
C ASN A 154 -8.31 0.84 -14.19
N ARG A 155 -8.11 -0.38 -14.73
CA ARG A 155 -6.82 -1.10 -14.64
C ARG A 155 -5.73 -0.51 -15.53
N GLU A 156 -6.04 0.34 -16.48
CA GLU A 156 -5.06 1.04 -17.34
C GLU A 156 -4.15 1.95 -16.50
N SER A 157 -4.62 2.40 -15.32
CA SER A 157 -3.83 3.19 -14.38
C SER A 157 -2.51 2.55 -13.96
N PHE A 158 -2.37 1.22 -14.06
CA PHE A 158 -1.14 0.50 -13.74
C PHE A 158 -0.14 0.45 -14.92
N MET A 159 -0.62 0.57 -16.16
CA MET A 159 0.21 0.34 -17.36
C MET A 159 1.39 1.30 -17.49
N PRO A 160 1.26 2.62 -17.25
CA PRO A 160 2.41 3.53 -17.31
C PRO A 160 3.54 3.15 -16.34
N GLY A 161 3.21 2.63 -15.17
CA GLY A 161 4.20 2.18 -14.19
C GLY A 161 4.86 0.85 -14.60
N VAL A 162 4.09 -0.07 -15.20
CA VAL A 162 4.64 -1.33 -15.73
C VAL A 162 5.65 -1.01 -16.84
N VAL A 163 5.27 -0.24 -17.84
CA VAL A 163 6.17 0.15 -18.96
C VAL A 163 7.43 0.82 -18.40
N ARG A 164 7.28 1.78 -17.48
CA ARG A 164 8.43 2.46 -16.88
C ARG A 164 9.37 1.52 -16.10
N SER A 165 8.86 0.43 -15.53
CA SER A 165 9.70 -0.54 -14.82
C SER A 165 10.54 -1.42 -15.74
N GLU A 166 10.17 -1.50 -17.03
CA GLU A 166 10.90 -2.27 -18.06
C GLU A 166 11.99 -1.42 -18.75
N GLU A 167 11.97 -0.10 -18.57
CA GLU A 167 12.93 0.85 -19.19
C GLU A 167 14.27 0.95 -18.44
N ARG A 168 14.50 0.16 -17.37
CA ARG A 168 15.70 0.27 -16.53
C ARG A 168 16.58 -0.97 -16.59
#